data_91ca74ab9dfc8549f401cafc55bbad17
#
_entry.id   91ca74ab9dfc8549f401cafc55bbad17
#
_cell.length_a   1.000
_cell.length_b   1.000
_cell.length_c   1.000
_cell.angle_alpha   90.00
_cell.angle_beta   90.00
_cell.angle_gamma   90.00
#
_symmetry.space_group_name_H-M   'P 1'
#
loop_
_entity.id
_entity.type
_entity.pdbx_description
1 polymer ?
#
loop_
_entity_poly.entity_id
_entity_poly.type
_entity_poly.pdbx_seq_one_letter_code
_entity_poly.pdbx_strand_id
1 'polypeptide(L)'
;DQTHQVAHSLPIALEIARSGAAEVSLLVTNAMMKAAVEAMAGELLAKMTLIDLAPKSFVSRAAAGLLDRFIPAGKLSIYRDHLDLFRSFDALVVSEKSSLLLKTRYGLNDLKFVHTRHGAGDRAIGFNPESAKFDLILVAGPKIRDRLIAEAEVPPERIAVTGYCKFDQFLNEPAARKLFPN
;
A
#
# COMPACT_ATOMS: atom_id res chain seq x y z
N ASP A 1 -10.27 -9.46 -3.34
CA ASP A 1 -10.77 -8.60 -4.41
C ASP A 1 -9.86 -7.49 -4.90
N GLN A 2 -8.56 -7.54 -4.64
CA GLN A 2 -7.72 -6.36 -4.89
C GLN A 2 -6.33 -6.72 -5.41
N THR A 3 -6.23 -7.74 -6.25
CA THR A 3 -4.97 -8.10 -6.92
C THR A 3 -4.40 -6.96 -7.75
N HIS A 4 -5.27 -6.10 -8.32
CA HIS A 4 -4.82 -4.90 -9.02
C HIS A 4 -4.07 -3.90 -8.12
N GLN A 5 -4.27 -3.93 -6.81
CA GLN A 5 -3.56 -3.07 -5.86
C GLN A 5 -2.13 -3.52 -5.62
N VAL A 6 -1.81 -4.80 -5.82
CA VAL A 6 -0.45 -5.32 -5.71
C VAL A 6 0.49 -4.54 -6.61
N ALA A 7 0.08 -4.24 -7.85
CA ALA A 7 0.87 -3.47 -8.79
C ALA A 7 1.12 -1.98 -8.40
N HIS A 8 0.43 -1.45 -7.39
CA HIS A 8 0.62 -0.07 -6.92
C HIS A 8 1.66 0.06 -5.79
N SER A 9 2.03 -1.04 -5.14
CA SER A 9 2.98 -1.01 -4.02
C SER A 9 4.11 -2.01 -4.16
N LEU A 10 3.88 -3.16 -4.79
CA LEU A 10 4.89 -4.21 -4.92
C LEU A 10 6.17 -3.74 -5.64
N PRO A 11 6.14 -2.95 -6.74
CA PRO A 11 7.37 -2.48 -7.38
C PRO A 11 8.26 -1.68 -6.43
N ILE A 12 7.68 -0.92 -5.51
CA ILE A 12 8.42 -0.18 -4.48
C ILE A 12 9.08 -1.16 -3.50
N ALA A 13 8.33 -2.16 -3.04
CA ALA A 13 8.85 -3.20 -2.15
C ALA A 13 10.02 -3.98 -2.79
N LEU A 14 9.89 -4.32 -4.09
CA LEU A 14 10.93 -4.99 -4.86
C LEU A 14 12.20 -4.15 -4.96
N GLU A 15 12.08 -2.85 -5.17
CA GLU A 15 13.25 -1.96 -5.25
C GLU A 15 13.94 -1.81 -3.89
N ILE A 16 13.18 -1.67 -2.82
CA ILE A 16 13.72 -1.66 -1.45
C ILE A 16 14.47 -2.97 -1.15
N ALA A 17 13.87 -4.12 -1.48
CA ALA A 17 14.49 -5.42 -1.28
C ALA A 17 15.74 -5.62 -2.16
N ARG A 18 15.74 -5.07 -3.39
CA ARG A 18 16.90 -5.12 -4.30
C ARG A 18 18.06 -4.29 -3.77
N SER A 19 17.78 -3.09 -3.28
CA SER A 19 18.78 -2.17 -2.74
C SER A 19 19.31 -2.59 -1.37
N GLY A 20 18.57 -3.43 -0.64
CA GLY A 20 18.91 -3.79 0.75
C GLY A 20 18.77 -2.62 1.74
N ALA A 21 18.02 -1.58 1.38
CA ALA A 21 17.84 -0.38 2.20
C ALA A 21 17.02 -0.64 3.49
N ALA A 22 16.16 -1.65 3.47
CA ALA A 22 15.37 -2.08 4.63
C ALA A 22 14.94 -3.54 4.49
N GLU A 23 14.58 -4.16 5.60
CA GLU A 23 13.88 -5.44 5.60
C GLU A 23 12.44 -5.26 5.11
N VAL A 24 12.01 -6.09 4.17
CA VAL A 24 10.69 -5.99 3.54
C VAL A 24 9.81 -7.16 3.92
N SER A 25 8.65 -6.85 4.49
CA SER A 25 7.57 -7.82 4.72
C SER A 25 6.38 -7.51 3.82
N LEU A 26 5.89 -8.51 3.10
CA LEU A 26 4.72 -8.42 2.25
C LEU A 26 3.52 -9.05 2.97
N LEU A 27 2.51 -8.22 3.25
CA LEU A 27 1.31 -8.64 3.96
C LEU A 27 0.20 -8.97 2.95
N VAL A 28 -0.27 -10.20 2.92
CA VAL A 28 -1.34 -10.67 2.03
C VAL A 28 -2.53 -11.17 2.84
N THR A 29 -3.74 -10.99 2.32
CA THR A 29 -4.99 -11.33 3.06
C THR A 29 -5.77 -12.48 2.43
N ASN A 30 -5.33 -12.97 1.26
CA ASN A 30 -5.96 -14.08 0.56
C ASN A 30 -5.00 -14.74 -0.43
N ALA A 31 -5.33 -15.96 -0.85
CA ALA A 31 -4.53 -16.78 -1.76
C ALA A 31 -4.30 -16.12 -3.13
N MET A 32 -5.28 -15.35 -3.62
CA MET A 32 -5.16 -14.67 -4.92
C MET A 32 -4.13 -13.54 -4.89
N MET A 33 -4.10 -12.74 -3.80
CA MET A 33 -3.05 -11.74 -3.58
C MET A 33 -1.69 -12.40 -3.43
N LYS A 34 -1.62 -13.50 -2.68
CA LYS A 34 -0.39 -14.27 -2.50
C LYS A 34 0.17 -14.72 -3.84
N ALA A 35 -0.64 -15.38 -4.66
CA ALA A 35 -0.23 -15.83 -5.99
C ALA A 35 0.22 -14.67 -6.91
N ALA A 36 -0.47 -13.53 -6.86
CA ALA A 36 -0.09 -12.34 -7.63
C ALA A 36 1.27 -11.77 -7.18
N VAL A 37 1.53 -11.73 -5.86
CA VAL A 37 2.82 -11.31 -5.30
C VAL A 37 3.93 -12.27 -5.73
N GLU A 38 3.72 -13.58 -5.59
CA GLU A 38 4.69 -14.60 -5.97
C GLU A 38 5.05 -14.52 -7.46
N ALA A 39 4.03 -14.38 -8.32
CA ALA A 39 4.24 -14.25 -9.76
C ALA A 39 5.01 -12.99 -10.16
N MET A 40 4.77 -11.85 -9.48
CA MET A 40 5.42 -10.58 -9.81
C MET A 40 6.80 -10.42 -9.15
N ALA A 41 6.99 -10.98 -7.96
CA ALA A 41 8.24 -10.83 -7.21
C ALA A 41 9.37 -11.72 -7.75
N GLY A 42 9.04 -12.90 -8.31
CA GLY A 42 10.02 -13.83 -8.82
C GLY A 42 11.10 -14.18 -7.80
N GLU A 43 12.35 -14.17 -8.22
CA GLU A 43 13.50 -14.50 -7.35
C GLU A 43 13.71 -13.50 -6.19
N LEU A 44 13.24 -12.26 -6.34
CA LEU A 44 13.36 -11.26 -5.27
C LEU A 44 12.51 -11.60 -4.05
N LEU A 45 11.53 -12.49 -4.17
CA LEU A 45 10.74 -12.97 -3.04
C LEU A 45 11.61 -13.60 -1.94
N ALA A 46 12.72 -14.22 -2.31
CA ALA A 46 13.67 -14.81 -1.36
C ALA A 46 14.34 -13.77 -0.42
N LYS A 47 14.31 -12.49 -0.80
CA LYS A 47 14.83 -11.37 0.01
C LYS A 47 13.76 -10.70 0.88
N MET A 48 12.55 -11.21 0.89
CA MET A 48 11.40 -10.61 1.58
C MET A 48 10.69 -11.65 2.42
N THR A 49 9.96 -11.21 3.45
CA THR A 49 9.12 -12.08 4.26
C THR A 49 7.67 -11.96 3.78
N LEU A 50 7.07 -13.08 3.35
CA LEU A 50 5.65 -13.12 2.97
C LEU A 50 4.81 -13.57 4.16
N ILE A 51 3.88 -12.73 4.60
CA ILE A 51 3.04 -12.96 5.79
C ILE A 51 1.57 -12.98 5.39
N ASP A 52 0.89 -14.08 5.72
CA ASP A 52 -0.55 -14.21 5.52
C ASP A 52 -1.32 -13.65 6.72
N LEU A 53 -2.15 -12.63 6.47
CA LEU A 53 -3.01 -11.98 7.46
C LEU A 53 -4.41 -12.60 7.48
N ALA A 54 -4.50 -13.91 7.57
CA ALA A 54 -5.81 -14.57 7.74
C ALA A 54 -6.45 -14.18 9.09
N PRO A 55 -7.79 -13.99 9.15
CA PRO A 55 -8.48 -13.77 10.42
C PRO A 55 -8.25 -14.95 11.36
N LYS A 56 -7.76 -14.71 12.57
CA LYS A 56 -7.40 -15.75 13.55
C LYS A 56 -8.63 -16.40 14.18
N SER A 57 -9.77 -15.70 14.24
CA SER A 57 -10.98 -16.17 14.92
C SER A 57 -12.05 -16.64 13.94
N PHE A 58 -12.73 -17.75 14.27
CA PHE A 58 -13.91 -18.20 13.52
C PHE A 58 -15.05 -17.18 13.56
N VAL A 59 -15.23 -16.48 14.69
CA VAL A 59 -16.21 -15.41 14.88
C VAL A 59 -15.89 -14.23 13.96
N SER A 60 -14.61 -13.88 13.82
CA SER A 60 -14.14 -12.81 12.89
C SER A 60 -14.45 -13.16 11.43
N ARG A 61 -14.35 -14.44 11.04
CA ARG A 61 -14.68 -14.90 9.68
C ARG A 61 -16.18 -14.86 9.40
N ALA A 62 -17.01 -15.27 10.35
CA ALA A 62 -18.47 -15.27 10.20
C ALA A 62 -19.04 -13.83 10.21
N ALA A 63 -18.51 -12.95 11.07
CA ALA A 63 -18.92 -11.56 11.15
C ALA A 63 -18.51 -10.74 9.92
N ALA A 64 -17.33 -11.02 9.33
CA ALA A 64 -16.87 -10.37 8.12
C ALA A 64 -17.83 -10.57 6.95
N GLY A 65 -18.33 -11.80 6.72
CA GLY A 65 -19.24 -12.11 5.62
C GLY A 65 -20.60 -11.40 5.70
N LEU A 66 -21.09 -11.09 6.91
CA LEU A 66 -22.41 -10.47 7.11
C LEU A 66 -22.36 -8.92 7.13
N LEU A 67 -21.27 -8.35 7.61
CA LEU A 67 -21.11 -6.91 7.87
C LEU A 67 -20.29 -6.16 6.81
N ASP A 68 -19.58 -6.85 5.91
CA ASP A 68 -18.73 -6.26 4.87
C ASP A 68 -19.49 -5.36 3.88
N ARG A 69 -20.82 -5.44 3.90
CA ARG A 69 -21.69 -4.61 3.05
C ARG A 69 -21.83 -3.16 3.57
N PHE A 70 -21.59 -2.93 4.86
CA PHE A 70 -21.84 -1.62 5.52
C PHE A 70 -20.61 -1.03 6.21
N ILE A 71 -19.69 -1.86 6.67
CA ILE A 71 -18.45 -1.45 7.34
C ILE A 71 -17.34 -2.39 6.86
N PRO A 72 -16.08 -1.94 6.68
CA PRO A 72 -14.98 -2.84 6.36
C PRO A 72 -14.62 -3.72 7.57
N ALA A 73 -15.59 -4.49 8.05
CA ALA A 73 -15.52 -5.31 9.26
C ALA A 73 -14.43 -6.38 9.14
N GLY A 74 -14.23 -6.93 7.93
CA GLY A 74 -13.16 -7.87 7.65
C GLY A 74 -11.79 -7.27 7.86
N LYS A 75 -11.55 -6.04 7.39
CA LYS A 75 -10.29 -5.32 7.64
C LYS A 75 -10.07 -5.00 9.11
N LEU A 76 -11.12 -4.55 9.80
CA LEU A 76 -11.02 -4.24 11.23
C LEU A 76 -10.68 -5.47 12.07
N SER A 77 -11.24 -6.64 11.75
CA SER A 77 -10.91 -7.88 12.44
C SER A 77 -9.46 -8.32 12.19
N ILE A 78 -8.99 -8.24 10.93
CA ILE A 78 -7.60 -8.51 10.58
C ILE A 78 -6.66 -7.58 11.35
N TYR A 79 -6.94 -6.26 11.36
CA TYR A 79 -6.12 -5.29 12.09
C TYR A 79 -6.04 -5.62 13.57
N ARG A 80 -7.19 -5.87 14.22
CA ARG A 80 -7.25 -6.24 15.63
C ARG A 80 -6.49 -7.51 15.95
N ASP A 81 -6.66 -8.54 15.12
CA ASP A 81 -6.07 -9.86 15.33
C ASP A 81 -4.54 -9.87 15.15
N HIS A 82 -3.99 -8.85 14.47
CA HIS A 82 -2.57 -8.74 14.13
C HIS A 82 -1.89 -7.46 14.64
N LEU A 83 -2.45 -6.80 15.67
CA LEU A 83 -1.91 -5.53 16.20
C LEU A 83 -0.44 -5.62 16.62
N ASP A 84 -0.04 -6.73 17.24
CA ASP A 84 1.35 -6.91 17.69
C ASP A 84 2.31 -7.03 16.51
N LEU A 85 1.88 -7.66 15.42
CA LEU A 85 2.65 -7.69 14.18
C LEU A 85 2.80 -6.28 13.61
N PHE A 86 1.71 -5.48 13.55
CA PHE A 86 1.80 -4.11 13.05
C PHE A 86 2.69 -3.22 13.93
N ARG A 87 2.74 -3.45 15.24
CA ARG A 87 3.64 -2.74 16.16
C ARG A 87 5.11 -3.07 15.96
N SER A 88 5.43 -4.21 15.37
CA SER A 88 6.81 -4.62 15.11
C SER A 88 7.44 -3.98 13.86
N PHE A 89 6.65 -3.25 13.06
CA PHE A 89 7.15 -2.55 11.88
C PHE A 89 7.47 -1.09 12.16
N ASP A 90 8.51 -0.56 11.55
CA ASP A 90 8.84 0.86 11.58
C ASP A 90 7.94 1.66 10.62
N ALA A 91 7.61 1.09 9.47
CA ALA A 91 6.79 1.72 8.46
C ALA A 91 5.84 0.75 7.76
N LEU A 92 4.68 1.25 7.35
CA LEU A 92 3.68 0.53 6.58
C LEU A 92 3.41 1.27 5.26
N VAL A 93 3.74 0.63 4.14
CA VAL A 93 3.47 1.16 2.79
C VAL A 93 2.12 0.66 2.33
N VAL A 94 1.22 1.57 1.99
CA VAL A 94 -0.19 1.27 1.68
C VAL A 94 -0.70 2.06 0.49
N SER A 95 -1.62 1.46 -0.26
CA SER A 95 -2.33 2.14 -1.34
C SER A 95 -3.70 2.69 -0.93
N GLU A 96 -4.20 2.30 0.25
CA GLU A 96 -5.54 2.67 0.75
C GLU A 96 -5.51 3.49 2.03
N LYS A 97 -6.43 4.47 2.14
CA LYS A 97 -6.60 5.30 3.34
C LYS A 97 -7.16 4.54 4.54
N SER A 98 -7.89 3.43 4.31
CA SER A 98 -8.46 2.62 5.39
C SER A 98 -7.41 2.08 6.38
N SER A 99 -6.14 1.99 5.98
CA SER A 99 -5.03 1.61 6.87
C SER A 99 -4.77 2.63 8.00
N LEU A 100 -5.19 3.89 7.82
CA LEU A 100 -5.12 4.90 8.88
C LEU A 100 -5.94 4.54 10.12
N LEU A 101 -6.86 3.56 10.03
CA LEU A 101 -7.55 3.01 11.20
C LEU A 101 -6.58 2.40 12.22
N LEU A 102 -5.45 1.87 11.78
CA LEU A 102 -4.39 1.40 12.69
C LEU A 102 -3.88 2.55 13.57
N LYS A 103 -3.70 3.74 13.02
CA LYS A 103 -3.28 4.95 13.74
C LYS A 103 -4.44 5.54 14.57
N THR A 104 -5.60 5.77 13.93
CA THR A 104 -6.68 6.55 14.54
C THR A 104 -7.56 5.77 15.51
N ARG A 105 -7.74 4.46 15.31
CA ARG A 105 -8.56 3.61 16.16
C ARG A 105 -7.77 2.74 17.13
N TYR A 106 -6.58 2.28 16.70
CA TYR A 106 -5.77 1.36 17.49
C TYR A 106 -4.51 2.01 18.10
N GLY A 107 -4.29 3.31 17.85
CA GLY A 107 -3.26 4.10 18.50
C GLY A 107 -1.82 3.76 18.10
N LEU A 108 -1.60 3.18 16.91
CA LEU A 108 -0.25 2.87 16.41
C LEU A 108 0.42 4.16 15.88
N ASN A 109 0.79 5.06 16.79
CA ASN A 109 1.33 6.38 16.45
C ASN A 109 2.81 6.33 16.06
N ASP A 110 3.56 5.34 16.55
CA ASP A 110 4.99 5.16 16.26
C ASP A 110 5.21 4.56 14.87
N LEU A 111 4.24 3.78 14.36
CA LEU A 111 4.26 3.23 13.02
C LEU A 111 4.11 4.33 11.97
N LYS A 112 5.06 4.45 11.04
CA LYS A 112 5.01 5.42 9.94
C LYS A 112 4.13 4.90 8.80
N PHE A 113 3.26 5.75 8.27
CA PHE A 113 2.35 5.41 7.18
C PHE A 113 2.77 6.10 5.89
N VAL A 114 3.20 5.30 4.91
CA VAL A 114 3.58 5.75 3.57
C VAL A 114 2.46 5.40 2.59
N HIS A 115 1.88 6.41 1.92
CA HIS A 115 0.76 6.22 1.00
C HIS A 115 1.22 6.28 -0.45
N THR A 116 1.02 5.20 -1.21
CA THR A 116 1.39 5.13 -2.64
C THR A 116 0.29 5.61 -3.58
N ARG A 117 -0.92 5.90 -3.04
CA ARG A 117 -2.15 6.19 -3.79
C ARG A 117 -2.60 5.04 -4.71
N HIS A 118 -3.87 5.05 -5.08
CA HIS A 118 -4.48 4.03 -5.95
C HIS A 118 -4.23 4.23 -7.45
N GLY A 119 -3.57 5.29 -7.84
CA GLY A 119 -3.33 5.59 -9.24
C GLY A 119 -2.76 6.98 -9.49
N ALA A 120 -2.38 7.23 -10.73
CA ALA A 120 -1.88 8.52 -11.18
C ALA A 120 -2.99 9.58 -11.40
N GLY A 121 -4.26 9.16 -11.26
CA GLY A 121 -5.41 10.04 -11.51
C GLY A 121 -5.61 11.12 -10.46
N ASP A 122 -6.28 12.18 -10.86
CA ASP A 122 -6.52 13.40 -10.08
C ASP A 122 -7.99 13.58 -9.67
N ARG A 123 -8.73 12.48 -9.49
CA ARG A 123 -10.12 12.52 -9.02
C ARG A 123 -10.24 13.21 -7.66
N ALA A 124 -11.24 14.06 -7.49
CA ALA A 124 -11.46 14.89 -6.29
C ALA A 124 -11.47 14.11 -4.97
N ILE A 125 -12.01 12.90 -4.96
CA ILE A 125 -12.10 12.05 -3.76
C ILE A 125 -10.73 11.72 -3.13
N GLY A 126 -9.64 11.89 -3.88
CA GLY A 126 -8.28 11.63 -3.43
C GLY A 126 -7.63 12.78 -2.64
N PHE A 127 -8.25 13.97 -2.64
CA PHE A 127 -7.68 15.22 -2.11
C PHE A 127 -8.52 15.75 -0.94
N ASN A 128 -8.55 15.03 0.16
CA ASN A 128 -9.25 15.43 1.38
C ASN A 128 -8.26 15.55 2.55
N PRO A 129 -8.60 16.27 3.63
CA PRO A 129 -7.70 16.50 4.78
C PRO A 129 -7.21 15.23 5.48
N GLU A 130 -7.90 14.09 5.29
CA GLU A 130 -7.45 12.82 5.83
C GLU A 130 -6.07 12.40 5.28
N SER A 131 -5.72 12.88 4.08
CA SER A 131 -4.41 12.63 3.48
C SER A 131 -3.26 13.19 4.32
N ALA A 132 -3.46 14.28 5.06
CA ALA A 132 -2.46 14.87 5.95
C ALA A 132 -2.09 13.98 7.16
N LYS A 133 -2.84 12.90 7.41
CA LYS A 133 -2.53 11.93 8.49
C LYS A 133 -1.40 10.96 8.11
N PHE A 134 -1.06 10.84 6.83
CA PHE A 134 0.08 10.05 6.39
C PHE A 134 1.40 10.75 6.71
N ASP A 135 2.42 9.98 7.04
CA ASP A 135 3.76 10.49 7.32
C ASP A 135 4.52 10.82 6.02
N LEU A 136 4.22 10.09 4.92
CA LEU A 136 4.75 10.35 3.59
C LEU A 136 3.71 9.94 2.52
N ILE A 137 3.60 10.71 1.44
CA ILE A 137 2.75 10.40 0.29
C ILE A 137 3.62 10.39 -0.97
N LEU A 138 3.61 9.26 -1.69
CA LEU A 138 4.28 9.11 -2.97
C LEU A 138 3.30 9.46 -4.08
N VAL A 139 3.69 10.36 -4.98
CA VAL A 139 2.82 10.87 -6.03
C VAL A 139 3.44 10.73 -7.42
N ALA A 140 2.56 10.56 -8.42
CA ALA A 140 2.97 10.35 -9.80
C ALA A 140 3.60 11.59 -10.47
N GLY A 141 3.29 12.80 -9.97
CA GLY A 141 3.79 14.00 -10.59
C GLY A 141 3.48 15.28 -9.81
N PRO A 142 4.07 16.44 -10.23
CA PRO A 142 3.95 17.71 -9.51
C PRO A 142 2.49 18.20 -9.41
N LYS A 143 1.66 17.99 -10.42
CA LYS A 143 0.24 18.35 -10.37
C LYS A 143 -0.48 17.75 -9.16
N ILE A 144 -0.21 16.47 -8.86
CA ILE A 144 -0.83 15.79 -7.73
C ILE A 144 -0.28 16.31 -6.40
N ARG A 145 1.03 16.58 -6.33
CA ARG A 145 1.65 17.23 -5.17
C ARG A 145 0.99 18.57 -4.87
N ASP A 146 0.89 19.44 -5.87
CA ASP A 146 0.38 20.80 -5.71
C ASP A 146 -1.09 20.79 -5.24
N ARG A 147 -1.89 19.85 -5.76
CA ARG A 147 -3.27 19.65 -5.30
C ARG A 147 -3.35 19.13 -3.86
N LEU A 148 -2.47 18.21 -3.43
CA LEU A 148 -2.45 17.73 -2.07
C LEU A 148 -2.10 18.86 -1.07
N ILE A 149 -1.21 19.76 -1.46
CA ILE A 149 -0.88 20.94 -0.67
C ILE A 149 -2.09 21.89 -0.59
N ALA A 150 -2.69 22.21 -1.73
CA ALA A 150 -3.73 23.23 -1.81
C ALA A 150 -5.10 22.76 -1.27
N GLU A 151 -5.48 21.49 -1.51
CA GLU A 151 -6.83 20.99 -1.25
C GLU A 151 -6.91 20.10 0.01
N ALA A 152 -5.80 19.44 0.37
CA ALA A 152 -5.74 18.51 1.50
C ALA A 152 -4.81 18.99 2.62
N GLU A 153 -4.23 20.16 2.49
CA GLU A 153 -3.35 20.79 3.48
C GLU A 153 -2.18 19.90 3.92
N VAL A 154 -1.70 19.05 2.99
CA VAL A 154 -0.57 18.16 3.27
C VAL A 154 0.72 18.99 3.25
N PRO A 155 1.55 18.92 4.30
CA PRO A 155 2.84 19.60 4.32
C PRO A 155 3.73 19.17 3.15
N PRO A 156 4.37 20.08 2.41
CA PRO A 156 5.18 19.76 1.23
C PRO A 156 6.28 18.73 1.48
N GLU A 157 6.89 18.75 2.67
CA GLU A 157 7.93 17.81 3.10
C GLU A 157 7.44 16.37 3.29
N ARG A 158 6.12 16.17 3.35
CA ARG A 158 5.48 14.85 3.42
C ARG A 158 5.05 14.32 2.05
N ILE A 159 5.48 14.97 0.96
CA ILE A 159 5.11 14.54 -0.39
C ILE A 159 6.37 14.34 -1.23
N ALA A 160 6.55 13.14 -1.76
CA ALA A 160 7.62 12.82 -2.70
C ALA A 160 7.04 12.54 -4.09
N VAL A 161 7.59 13.22 -5.11
CA VAL A 161 7.27 12.93 -6.52
C VAL A 161 8.17 11.81 -6.99
N THR A 162 7.61 10.61 -7.15
CA THR A 162 8.34 9.37 -7.48
C THR A 162 7.98 8.79 -8.85
N GLY A 163 7.04 9.40 -9.56
CA GLY A 163 6.44 8.75 -10.72
C GLY A 163 5.35 7.75 -10.31
N TYR A 164 4.94 6.93 -11.26
CA TYR A 164 3.90 5.93 -11.06
C TYR A 164 4.47 4.53 -11.26
N CYS A 165 4.87 3.89 -10.17
CA CYS A 165 5.61 2.64 -10.14
C CYS A 165 4.91 1.45 -10.85
N LYS A 166 3.59 1.54 -11.05
CA LYS A 166 2.87 0.52 -11.83
C LYS A 166 3.37 0.39 -13.28
N PHE A 167 3.96 1.46 -13.84
CA PHE A 167 4.53 1.41 -15.18
C PHE A 167 5.88 0.71 -15.25
N ASP A 168 6.59 0.52 -14.15
CA ASP A 168 7.92 -0.08 -14.12
C ASP A 168 7.92 -1.49 -14.72
N GLN A 169 6.86 -2.26 -14.49
CA GLN A 169 6.68 -3.58 -15.09
C GLN A 169 6.64 -3.56 -16.63
N PHE A 170 6.10 -2.47 -17.22
CA PHE A 170 6.03 -2.32 -18.68
C PHE A 170 7.31 -1.74 -19.28
N LEU A 171 8.00 -0.85 -18.54
CA LEU A 171 9.24 -0.21 -19.00
C LEU A 171 10.40 -1.22 -19.08
N ASN A 172 10.36 -2.27 -18.28
CA ASN A 172 11.38 -3.31 -18.26
C ASN A 172 11.16 -4.42 -19.31
N GLU A 173 10.03 -4.41 -20.03
CA GLU A 173 9.78 -5.38 -21.11
C GLU A 173 10.52 -4.97 -22.40
N PRO A 174 11.18 -5.92 -23.11
CA PRO A 174 11.88 -5.64 -24.37
C PRO A 174 10.99 -5.01 -25.44
N ALA A 175 9.68 -5.30 -25.43
CA ALA A 175 8.71 -4.74 -26.36
C ALA A 175 8.44 -3.24 -26.08
N ALA A 176 8.47 -2.81 -24.83
CA ALA A 176 8.26 -1.40 -24.46
C ALA A 176 9.41 -0.51 -24.96
N ARG A 177 10.65 -1.02 -24.94
CA ARG A 177 11.83 -0.30 -25.48
C ARG A 177 11.77 -0.06 -26.97
N LYS A 178 11.01 -0.86 -27.74
CA LYS A 178 10.79 -0.63 -29.18
C LYS A 178 9.76 0.44 -29.47
N LEU A 179 8.80 0.66 -28.55
CA LEU A 179 7.74 1.66 -28.70
C LEU A 179 8.21 3.07 -28.33
N PHE A 180 9.22 3.16 -27.47
CA PHE A 180 9.81 4.43 -27.01
C PHE A 180 11.33 4.39 -27.18
N PRO A 181 11.84 4.48 -28.42
CA PRO A 181 13.28 4.62 -28.65
C PRO A 181 13.73 5.95 -28.07
N ASN A 182 14.81 5.94 -27.29
CA ASN A 182 15.45 7.14 -26.76
C ASN A 182 15.93 8.05 -27.88
#